data_85c65caa5e6680b2ca168673364188be
#
_entry.id   85c65caa5e6680b2ca168673364188be
#
_cell.length_a   1.000
_cell.length_b   1.000
_cell.length_c   1.000
_cell.angle_alpha   90.00
_cell.angle_beta   90.00
_cell.angle_gamma   90.00
#
_symmetry.space_group_name_H-M   'P 1'
#
loop_
_entity.id
_entity.type
_entity.pdbx_description
1 polymer ?
#
loop_
_entity_poly.entity_id
_entity_poly.type
_entity_poly.pdbx_seq_one_letter_code
_entity_poly.pdbx_strand_id
1 'polypeptide(L)'
;MPVKKKAVSAKAAGRSRSGARLSKKPPLTPAQLKQIDAYWRAANYLTACQLYLLDNPLLERPLTAADLKQTIVGHWGTCPGQNFIYTHLNRVIKRDDLDMIYLSGPGHGGNAMVAQDWLDGSYTEVYPNITQDKDGMKKLFKRFSFPGGIPSHVAPETPGSIHEGGELGYSLAHAFGAVADNPDLIAACVVGDGEAETGPLATSWHGNKFMNPITDGAVLPILHLNGFKIANPTIF
;
A
#
# COMPACT_ATOMS: atom_id res chain seq x y z
N MET A 1 13.77 49.48 -24.63
CA MET A 1 14.82 48.47 -24.95
C MET A 1 14.14 47.13 -25.15
N PRO A 2 14.23 46.48 -26.33
CA PRO A 2 13.52 45.23 -26.58
C PRO A 2 14.31 44.03 -26.05
N VAL A 3 13.63 43.18 -25.30
CA VAL A 3 14.14 41.90 -24.76
C VAL A 3 14.15 40.87 -25.90
N LYS A 4 15.34 40.36 -26.22
CA LYS A 4 15.52 39.29 -27.21
C LYS A 4 15.06 37.98 -26.65
N LYS A 5 13.99 37.39 -27.21
CA LYS A 5 13.59 35.99 -27.00
C LYS A 5 14.56 35.06 -27.71
N LYS A 6 15.29 34.23 -26.99
CA LYS A 6 16.03 33.08 -27.55
C LYS A 6 15.04 31.95 -27.85
N ALA A 7 14.92 31.61 -29.12
CA ALA A 7 14.20 30.42 -29.54
C ALA A 7 15.00 29.17 -29.16
N VAL A 8 14.42 28.31 -28.35
CA VAL A 8 14.99 26.98 -28.04
C VAL A 8 14.49 26.01 -29.11
N SER A 9 15.40 25.62 -30.00
CA SER A 9 15.15 24.61 -31.03
C SER A 9 15.04 23.23 -30.37
N ALA A 10 13.85 22.67 -30.33
CA ALA A 10 13.64 21.27 -29.93
C ALA A 10 14.07 20.35 -31.06
N LYS A 11 15.25 19.77 -30.96
CA LYS A 11 15.66 18.61 -31.77
C LYS A 11 14.86 17.39 -31.32
N ALA A 12 13.86 17.00 -32.10
CA ALA A 12 13.20 15.72 -31.98
C ALA A 12 14.21 14.61 -32.28
N ALA A 13 14.81 14.00 -31.25
CA ALA A 13 15.58 12.80 -31.40
C ALA A 13 14.62 11.61 -31.59
N GLY A 14 14.47 11.16 -32.84
CA GLY A 14 13.77 9.94 -33.19
C GLY A 14 14.42 8.75 -32.50
N ARG A 15 13.90 8.36 -31.33
CA ARG A 15 14.24 7.07 -30.69
C ARG A 15 13.51 5.98 -31.49
N SER A 16 14.27 5.29 -32.36
CA SER A 16 13.89 3.99 -32.89
C SER A 16 13.48 3.08 -31.72
N ARG A 17 12.22 2.66 -31.68
CA ARG A 17 11.76 1.58 -30.82
C ARG A 17 12.35 0.27 -31.33
N SER A 18 13.61 0.00 -31.02
CA SER A 18 14.10 -1.38 -31.04
C SER A 18 13.31 -2.14 -29.99
N GLY A 19 12.48 -3.12 -30.42
CA GLY A 19 11.76 -3.99 -29.50
C GLY A 19 12.75 -4.56 -28.48
N ALA A 20 12.63 -4.12 -27.24
CA ALA A 20 13.46 -4.64 -26.15
C ALA A 20 13.21 -6.15 -26.07
N ARG A 21 14.14 -6.96 -26.55
CA ARG A 21 14.15 -8.41 -26.29
C ARG A 21 14.14 -8.56 -24.78
N LEU A 22 13.03 -9.05 -24.23
CA LEU A 22 12.94 -9.40 -22.82
C LEU A 22 14.17 -10.24 -22.45
N SER A 23 14.94 -9.77 -21.51
CA SER A 23 16.10 -10.48 -21.00
C SER A 23 15.67 -11.89 -20.59
N LYS A 24 16.38 -12.92 -21.09
CA LYS A 24 16.15 -14.31 -20.68
C LYS A 24 16.57 -14.57 -19.23
N LYS A 25 17.22 -13.62 -18.59
CA LYS A 25 17.61 -13.72 -17.17
C LYS A 25 16.41 -13.39 -16.29
N PRO A 26 16.19 -14.15 -15.22
CA PRO A 26 15.18 -13.80 -14.22
C PRO A 26 15.40 -12.37 -13.72
N PRO A 27 14.33 -11.59 -13.48
CA PRO A 27 14.43 -10.21 -13.01
C PRO A 27 14.98 -10.10 -11.57
N LEU A 28 14.98 -11.20 -10.83
CA LEU A 28 15.48 -11.33 -9.46
C LEU A 28 16.47 -12.46 -9.34
N THR A 29 17.48 -12.27 -8.50
CA THR A 29 18.34 -13.37 -8.09
C THR A 29 17.62 -14.27 -7.07
N PRO A 30 18.03 -15.54 -6.90
CA PRO A 30 17.47 -16.42 -5.87
C PRO A 30 17.57 -15.82 -4.46
N ALA A 31 18.65 -15.10 -4.14
CA ALA A 31 18.81 -14.43 -2.85
C ALA A 31 17.78 -13.30 -2.64
N GLN A 32 17.57 -12.45 -3.66
CA GLN A 32 16.55 -11.41 -3.60
C GLN A 32 15.15 -11.99 -3.46
N LEU A 33 14.84 -13.06 -4.21
CA LEU A 33 13.55 -13.74 -4.11
C LEU A 33 13.31 -14.27 -2.69
N LYS A 34 14.33 -14.88 -2.08
CA LYS A 34 14.24 -15.37 -0.69
C LYS A 34 14.02 -14.23 0.31
N GLN A 35 14.67 -13.08 0.12
CA GLN A 35 14.46 -11.91 0.98
C GLN A 35 13.04 -11.34 0.84
N ILE A 36 12.53 -11.22 -0.39
CA ILE A 36 11.17 -10.76 -0.67
C ILE A 36 10.13 -11.70 -0.04
N ASP A 37 10.32 -13.02 -0.21
CA ASP A 37 9.44 -14.03 0.40
C ASP A 37 9.44 -13.92 1.93
N ALA A 38 10.62 -13.79 2.54
CA ALA A 38 10.75 -13.64 3.98
C ALA A 38 10.04 -12.37 4.51
N TYR A 39 10.21 -11.24 3.83
CA TYR A 39 9.54 -9.99 4.19
C TYR A 39 8.02 -10.10 4.05
N TRP A 40 7.54 -10.61 2.93
CA TRP A 40 6.11 -10.83 2.69
C TRP A 40 5.48 -11.76 3.75
N ARG A 41 6.17 -12.84 4.12
CA ARG A 41 5.70 -13.76 5.17
C ARG A 41 5.67 -13.09 6.54
N ALA A 42 6.66 -12.28 6.88
CA ALA A 42 6.67 -11.49 8.11
C ALA A 42 5.50 -10.49 8.15
N ALA A 43 5.25 -9.77 7.06
CA ALA A 43 4.11 -8.88 6.95
C ALA A 43 2.78 -9.63 7.14
N ASN A 44 2.60 -10.78 6.51
CA ASN A 44 1.40 -11.60 6.67
C ASN A 44 1.24 -12.12 8.10
N TYR A 45 2.34 -12.51 8.77
CA TYR A 45 2.32 -12.92 10.16
C TYR A 45 1.82 -11.80 11.07
N LEU A 46 2.42 -10.62 10.96
CA LEU A 46 2.01 -9.43 11.73
C LEU A 46 0.56 -9.06 11.46
N THR A 47 0.15 -9.11 10.20
CA THR A 47 -1.22 -8.81 9.78
C THR A 47 -2.23 -9.76 10.42
N ALA A 48 -1.97 -11.06 10.39
CA ALA A 48 -2.84 -12.07 11.01
C ALA A 48 -2.86 -11.93 12.54
N CYS A 49 -1.69 -11.73 13.15
CA CYS A 49 -1.60 -11.63 14.59
C CYS A 49 -2.30 -10.39 15.16
N GLN A 50 -2.34 -9.28 14.42
CA GLN A 50 -3.14 -8.11 14.80
C GLN A 50 -4.63 -8.46 14.95
N LEU A 51 -5.14 -9.42 14.18
CA LEU A 51 -6.54 -9.85 14.26
C LEU A 51 -6.78 -10.75 15.48
N TYR A 52 -5.85 -11.64 15.78
CA TYR A 52 -6.14 -12.78 16.62
C TYR A 52 -5.41 -12.79 17.97
N LEU A 53 -4.21 -12.19 18.09
CA LEU A 53 -3.37 -12.34 19.28
C LEU A 53 -3.46 -11.16 20.24
N LEU A 54 -3.46 -11.49 21.53
CA LEU A 54 -3.27 -10.55 22.66
C LEU A 54 -1.88 -10.68 23.27
N ASP A 55 -1.33 -11.90 23.27
CA ASP A 55 -0.04 -12.21 23.88
C ASP A 55 0.71 -13.28 23.08
N ASN A 56 1.93 -13.61 23.52
CA ASN A 56 2.78 -14.62 22.91
C ASN A 56 3.11 -14.33 21.41
N PRO A 57 3.56 -13.11 21.07
CA PRO A 57 3.67 -12.66 19.68
C PRO A 57 4.70 -13.44 18.85
N LEU A 58 5.64 -14.14 19.48
CA LEU A 58 6.66 -14.97 18.82
C LEU A 58 6.41 -16.47 18.95
N LEU A 59 5.26 -16.89 19.51
CA LEU A 59 4.88 -18.28 19.70
C LEU A 59 5.94 -19.09 20.49
N GLU A 60 6.55 -18.47 21.49
CA GLU A 60 7.60 -19.10 22.33
C GLU A 60 7.08 -20.26 23.18
N ARG A 61 5.79 -20.31 23.37
CA ARG A 61 5.06 -21.40 24.02
C ARG A 61 3.81 -21.76 23.21
N PRO A 62 3.21 -22.94 23.41
CA PRO A 62 1.93 -23.26 22.81
C PRO A 62 0.86 -22.19 23.10
N LEU A 63 0.02 -21.90 22.13
CA LEU A 63 -1.10 -20.98 22.29
C LEU A 63 -2.13 -21.52 23.27
N THR A 64 -2.67 -20.63 24.07
CA THR A 64 -3.82 -20.87 24.96
C THR A 64 -4.96 -19.91 24.59
N ALA A 65 -6.16 -20.18 25.08
CA ALA A 65 -7.30 -19.30 24.88
C ALA A 65 -7.06 -17.87 25.43
N ALA A 66 -6.23 -17.72 26.46
CA ALA A 66 -5.87 -16.42 27.03
C ALA A 66 -4.98 -15.57 26.12
N ASP A 67 -4.32 -16.19 25.14
CA ASP A 67 -3.49 -15.48 24.15
C ASP A 67 -4.31 -14.89 23.01
N LEU A 68 -5.57 -15.27 22.88
CA LEU A 68 -6.43 -14.91 21.77
C LEU A 68 -7.40 -13.81 22.15
N LYS A 69 -7.70 -12.93 21.16
CA LYS A 69 -8.76 -11.92 21.29
C LYS A 69 -10.13 -12.61 21.41
N GLN A 70 -10.96 -12.15 22.32
CA GLN A 70 -12.33 -12.61 22.48
C GLN A 70 -13.26 -12.08 21.38
N THR A 71 -13.00 -10.86 20.92
CA THR A 71 -13.71 -10.23 19.82
C THR A 71 -12.73 -9.99 18.69
N ILE A 72 -13.01 -10.59 17.53
CA ILE A 72 -12.19 -10.45 16.33
C ILE A 72 -12.86 -9.43 15.43
N VAL A 73 -12.17 -8.30 15.19
CA VAL A 73 -12.63 -7.23 14.30
C VAL A 73 -11.50 -6.89 13.34
N GLY A 74 -11.81 -6.90 12.06
CA GLY A 74 -10.87 -6.68 10.95
C GLY A 74 -11.00 -7.74 9.88
N HIS A 75 -10.17 -7.65 8.85
CA HIS A 75 -10.28 -8.50 7.67
C HIS A 75 -8.93 -9.12 7.32
N TRP A 76 -8.99 -10.28 6.68
CA TRP A 76 -7.80 -11.01 6.22
C TRP A 76 -7.75 -11.10 4.68
N GLY A 77 -8.89 -11.27 4.01
CA GLY A 77 -8.98 -11.69 2.61
C GLY A 77 -8.16 -10.88 1.61
N THR A 78 -8.11 -9.55 1.75
CA THR A 78 -7.32 -8.67 0.90
C THR A 78 -5.85 -8.54 1.33
N CYS A 79 -5.52 -8.85 2.58
CA CYS A 79 -4.24 -8.50 3.19
C CYS A 79 -3.03 -9.19 2.55
N PRO A 80 -3.06 -10.50 2.23
CA PRO A 80 -1.91 -11.15 1.61
C PRO A 80 -1.53 -10.53 0.25
N GLY A 81 -2.53 -10.12 -0.54
CA GLY A 81 -2.31 -9.44 -1.81
C GLY A 81 -1.79 -8.03 -1.62
N GLN A 82 -2.32 -7.26 -0.69
CA GLN A 82 -1.80 -5.93 -0.36
C GLN A 82 -0.36 -6.01 0.14
N ASN A 83 -0.04 -6.93 1.02
CA ASN A 83 1.33 -7.18 1.48
C ASN A 83 2.27 -7.55 0.33
N PHE A 84 1.80 -8.33 -0.64
CA PHE A 84 2.57 -8.67 -1.83
C PHE A 84 2.86 -7.44 -2.70
N ILE A 85 1.84 -6.64 -2.98
CA ILE A 85 1.96 -5.39 -3.76
C ILE A 85 2.96 -4.45 -3.08
N TYR A 86 2.77 -4.17 -1.80
CA TYR A 86 3.63 -3.27 -1.03
C TYR A 86 5.09 -3.73 -1.04
N THR A 87 5.36 -5.01 -0.79
CA THR A 87 6.71 -5.58 -0.80
C THR A 87 7.41 -5.38 -2.15
N HIS A 88 6.69 -5.54 -3.26
CA HIS A 88 7.24 -5.33 -4.58
C HIS A 88 7.40 -3.86 -4.95
N LEU A 89 6.51 -2.97 -4.51
CA LEU A 89 6.66 -1.53 -4.68
C LEU A 89 7.89 -1.02 -3.93
N ASN A 90 8.07 -1.41 -2.65
CA ASN A 90 9.27 -1.07 -1.87
C ASN A 90 10.57 -1.47 -2.58
N ARG A 91 10.59 -2.64 -3.22
CA ARG A 91 11.75 -3.05 -4.02
C ARG A 91 12.01 -2.09 -5.18
N VAL A 92 10.98 -1.65 -5.87
CA VAL A 92 11.10 -0.73 -7.00
C VAL A 92 11.49 0.66 -6.53
N ILE A 93 10.86 1.17 -5.47
CA ILE A 93 11.18 2.45 -4.84
C ILE A 93 12.67 2.51 -4.49
N LYS A 94 13.18 1.51 -3.77
CA LYS A 94 14.58 1.45 -3.35
C LYS A 94 15.57 1.27 -4.50
N ARG A 95 15.18 0.59 -5.57
CA ARG A 95 16.03 0.39 -6.75
C ARG A 95 16.20 1.65 -7.58
N ASP A 96 15.11 2.39 -7.74
CA ASP A 96 14.98 3.49 -8.70
C ASP A 96 14.93 4.87 -8.00
N ASP A 97 15.04 4.90 -6.66
CA ASP A 97 14.99 6.12 -5.81
C ASP A 97 13.73 6.97 -6.11
N LEU A 98 12.56 6.36 -5.98
CA LEU A 98 11.29 6.96 -6.35
C LEU A 98 10.58 7.61 -5.17
N ASP A 99 10.04 8.79 -5.38
CA ASP A 99 9.05 9.39 -4.49
C ASP A 99 7.68 8.76 -4.74
N MET A 100 7.24 7.90 -3.83
CA MET A 100 6.00 7.17 -3.99
C MET A 100 5.20 7.12 -2.70
N ILE A 101 3.89 7.34 -2.81
CA ILE A 101 2.94 7.06 -1.74
C ILE A 101 2.07 5.85 -2.10
N TYR A 102 1.59 5.15 -1.07
CA TYR A 102 0.76 3.96 -1.21
C TYR A 102 -0.65 4.24 -0.68
N LEU A 103 -1.67 4.04 -1.50
CA LEU A 103 -3.08 4.13 -1.12
C LEU A 103 -3.73 2.76 -1.20
N SER A 104 -4.38 2.36 -0.12
CA SER A 104 -5.11 1.09 -0.04
C SER A 104 -6.60 1.34 -0.22
N GLY A 105 -7.12 1.15 -1.42
CA GLY A 105 -8.54 1.25 -1.73
C GLY A 105 -9.40 0.22 -1.00
N PRO A 106 -9.02 -1.09 -0.94
CA PRO A 106 -9.68 -2.03 -0.06
C PRO A 106 -9.31 -1.77 1.41
N GLY A 107 -9.79 -0.65 1.94
CA GLY A 107 -9.42 -0.06 3.22
C GLY A 107 -9.70 -0.95 4.43
N HIS A 108 -10.58 -1.94 4.30
CA HIS A 108 -10.77 -2.98 5.32
C HIS A 108 -9.52 -3.82 5.58
N GLY A 109 -8.50 -3.74 4.74
CA GLY A 109 -7.18 -4.35 4.95
C GLY A 109 -6.19 -3.48 5.73
N GLY A 110 -6.64 -2.57 6.60
CA GLY A 110 -5.79 -1.63 7.33
C GLY A 110 -4.68 -2.29 8.16
N ASN A 111 -4.91 -3.49 8.67
CA ASN A 111 -3.91 -4.27 9.37
C ASN A 111 -2.70 -4.67 8.50
N ALA A 112 -2.88 -4.79 7.18
CA ALA A 112 -1.75 -4.99 6.27
C ALA A 112 -0.86 -3.74 6.23
N MET A 113 -1.44 -2.54 6.11
CA MET A 113 -0.69 -1.29 6.11
C MET A 113 0.07 -1.08 7.42
N VAL A 114 -0.61 -1.23 8.56
CA VAL A 114 0.02 -1.14 9.89
C VAL A 114 1.17 -2.14 10.05
N ALA A 115 1.04 -3.36 9.51
CA ALA A 115 2.12 -4.35 9.55
C ALA A 115 3.34 -3.91 8.72
N GLN A 116 3.14 -3.29 7.57
CA GLN A 116 4.20 -2.77 6.72
C GLN A 116 4.93 -1.61 7.39
N ASP A 117 4.19 -0.64 7.94
CA ASP A 117 4.77 0.53 8.60
C ASP A 117 5.54 0.14 9.87
N TRP A 118 5.08 -0.89 10.57
CA TRP A 118 5.84 -1.40 11.71
C TRP A 118 7.12 -2.12 11.27
N LEU A 119 7.08 -2.87 10.17
CA LEU A 119 8.27 -3.56 9.64
C LEU A 119 9.33 -2.61 9.09
N ASP A 120 8.93 -1.54 8.43
CA ASP A 120 9.87 -0.56 7.88
C ASP A 120 10.34 0.48 8.90
N GLY A 121 9.67 0.57 10.05
CA GLY A 121 10.01 1.44 11.18
C GLY A 121 9.23 2.73 11.25
N SER A 122 8.53 3.14 10.21
CA SER A 122 7.78 4.41 10.18
C SER A 122 6.70 4.48 11.26
N TYR A 123 6.09 3.34 11.61
CA TYR A 123 5.12 3.29 12.71
C TYR A 123 5.75 3.68 14.05
N THR A 124 6.95 3.19 14.34
CA THR A 124 7.68 3.47 15.59
C THR A 124 8.20 4.90 15.65
N GLU A 125 8.52 5.50 14.51
CA GLU A 125 8.92 6.92 14.45
C GLU A 125 7.81 7.84 14.92
N VAL A 126 6.57 7.55 14.57
CA VAL A 126 5.39 8.35 14.98
C VAL A 126 4.86 7.91 16.35
N TYR A 127 4.89 6.62 16.64
CA TYR A 127 4.41 6.04 17.90
C TYR A 127 5.52 5.31 18.66
N PRO A 128 6.46 6.04 19.30
CA PRO A 128 7.69 5.47 19.87
C PRO A 128 7.48 4.50 21.03
N ASN A 129 6.28 4.43 21.59
CA ASN A 129 5.89 3.45 22.60
C ASN A 129 5.54 2.06 22.00
N ILE A 130 5.47 1.95 20.67
CA ILE A 130 5.29 0.69 19.93
C ILE A 130 6.58 0.39 19.19
N THR A 131 7.53 -0.16 19.93
CA THR A 131 8.90 -0.42 19.48
C THR A 131 8.98 -1.60 18.52
N GLN A 132 10.06 -1.65 17.70
CA GLN A 132 10.32 -2.78 16.80
C GLN A 132 10.98 -3.96 17.54
N ASP A 133 10.32 -4.44 18.59
CA ASP A 133 10.74 -5.58 19.39
C ASP A 133 9.51 -6.41 19.83
N LYS A 134 9.73 -7.43 20.63
CA LYS A 134 8.68 -8.32 21.12
C LYS A 134 7.60 -7.58 21.93
N ASP A 135 7.98 -6.60 22.74
CA ASP A 135 7.05 -5.85 23.57
C ASP A 135 6.22 -4.88 22.73
N GLY A 136 6.84 -4.21 21.77
CA GLY A 136 6.14 -3.37 20.80
C GLY A 136 5.20 -4.18 19.90
N MET A 137 5.62 -5.35 19.45
CA MET A 137 4.77 -6.27 18.67
C MET A 137 3.53 -6.70 19.48
N LYS A 138 3.71 -7.04 20.76
CA LYS A 138 2.59 -7.36 21.66
C LYS A 138 1.63 -6.17 21.82
N LYS A 139 2.15 -4.96 22.00
CA LYS A 139 1.33 -3.75 22.07
C LYS A 139 0.58 -3.50 20.78
N LEU A 140 1.24 -3.66 19.62
CA LEU A 140 0.64 -3.52 18.30
C LEU A 140 -0.57 -4.45 18.15
N PHE A 141 -0.40 -5.74 18.43
CA PHE A 141 -1.47 -6.73 18.33
C PHE A 141 -2.63 -6.41 19.26
N LYS A 142 -2.32 -6.11 20.51
CA LYS A 142 -3.34 -5.80 21.53
C LYS A 142 -4.18 -4.57 21.16
N ARG A 143 -3.54 -3.54 20.59
CA ARG A 143 -4.19 -2.26 20.29
C ARG A 143 -4.99 -2.27 18.98
N PHE A 144 -4.69 -3.18 18.07
CA PHE A 144 -5.40 -3.24 16.79
C PHE A 144 -6.89 -3.53 16.99
N SER A 145 -7.74 -2.69 16.40
CA SER A 145 -9.20 -2.77 16.49
C SER A 145 -9.76 -2.78 17.92
N PHE A 146 -9.11 -2.04 18.81
CA PHE A 146 -9.51 -1.86 20.19
C PHE A 146 -9.88 -0.40 20.44
N PRO A 147 -10.88 -0.07 21.28
CA PRO A 147 -11.25 1.31 21.58
C PRO A 147 -10.07 2.18 22.02
N GLY A 148 -9.85 3.31 21.35
CA GLY A 148 -8.69 4.17 21.57
C GLY A 148 -7.35 3.58 21.11
N GLY A 149 -7.38 2.51 20.33
CA GLY A 149 -6.23 1.84 19.75
C GLY A 149 -6.05 2.15 18.26
N ILE A 150 -5.66 1.15 17.50
CA ILE A 150 -5.39 1.23 16.07
C ILE A 150 -6.69 0.95 15.31
N PRO A 151 -7.09 1.78 14.33
CA PRO A 151 -8.26 1.54 13.51
C PRO A 151 -8.20 0.21 12.75
N SER A 152 -9.34 -0.47 12.59
CA SER A 152 -9.41 -1.72 11.81
C SER A 152 -9.30 -1.50 10.30
N HIS A 153 -9.64 -0.30 9.84
CA HIS A 153 -9.55 0.13 8.45
C HIS A 153 -8.38 1.08 8.26
N VAL A 154 -7.96 1.25 7.03
CA VAL A 154 -6.98 2.28 6.67
C VAL A 154 -7.48 3.63 7.14
N ALA A 155 -6.62 4.38 7.81
CA ALA A 155 -6.95 5.68 8.38
C ALA A 155 -5.70 6.58 8.41
N PRO A 156 -5.88 7.92 8.39
CA PRO A 156 -4.76 8.87 8.42
C PRO A 156 -3.87 8.80 9.66
N GLU A 157 -4.33 8.16 10.73
CA GLU A 157 -3.54 7.88 11.94
C GLU A 157 -2.43 6.85 11.69
N THR A 158 -2.53 6.05 10.62
CA THR A 158 -1.45 5.17 10.18
C THR A 158 -0.42 6.00 9.43
N PRO A 159 0.87 5.97 9.82
CA PRO A 159 1.89 6.81 9.21
C PRO A 159 1.94 6.68 7.69
N GLY A 160 2.02 7.81 7.00
CA GLY A 160 2.04 7.85 5.53
C GLY A 160 0.68 7.64 4.84
N SER A 161 -0.37 7.26 5.56
CA SER A 161 -1.70 7.15 4.98
C SER A 161 -2.36 8.52 4.86
N ILE A 162 -2.89 8.81 3.67
CA ILE A 162 -3.70 9.99 3.39
C ILE A 162 -5.16 9.64 3.12
N HIS A 163 -5.49 8.35 3.15
CA HIS A 163 -6.77 7.79 2.75
C HIS A 163 -7.48 7.21 3.96
N GLU A 164 -8.77 7.52 4.08
CA GLU A 164 -9.69 6.87 5.00
C GLU A 164 -10.41 5.76 4.21
N GLY A 165 -10.26 4.53 4.65
CA GLY A 165 -10.68 3.34 3.89
C GLY A 165 -12.05 2.78 4.26
N GLY A 166 -12.84 3.45 5.08
CA GLY A 166 -14.17 2.99 5.50
C GLY A 166 -15.20 3.04 4.38
N GLU A 167 -15.06 3.99 3.47
CA GLU A 167 -15.93 4.12 2.31
C GLU A 167 -15.20 3.73 1.02
N LEU A 168 -15.76 2.78 0.28
CA LEU A 168 -15.19 2.31 -0.98
C LEU A 168 -15.45 3.28 -2.14
N GLY A 169 -14.47 3.41 -3.05
CA GLY A 169 -14.59 4.13 -4.31
C GLY A 169 -13.86 5.46 -4.37
N TYR A 170 -13.31 5.96 -3.27
CA TYR A 170 -12.65 7.27 -3.23
C TYR A 170 -11.12 7.22 -3.38
N SER A 171 -10.51 6.04 -3.28
CA SER A 171 -9.04 5.89 -3.30
C SER A 171 -8.39 6.50 -4.53
N LEU A 172 -8.97 6.27 -5.71
CA LEU A 172 -8.42 6.78 -6.96
C LEU A 172 -8.55 8.30 -7.07
N ALA A 173 -9.64 8.90 -6.57
CA ALA A 173 -9.78 10.36 -6.51
C ALA A 173 -8.75 10.98 -5.57
N HIS A 174 -8.50 10.36 -4.42
CA HIS A 174 -7.45 10.78 -3.48
C HIS A 174 -6.05 10.67 -4.11
N ALA A 175 -5.80 9.60 -4.88
CA ALA A 175 -4.53 9.44 -5.60
C ALA A 175 -4.29 10.56 -6.61
N PHE A 176 -5.29 10.92 -7.41
CA PHE A 176 -5.19 12.06 -8.35
C PHE A 176 -4.98 13.38 -7.61
N GLY A 177 -5.70 13.59 -6.49
CA GLY A 177 -5.51 14.79 -5.68
C GLY A 177 -4.12 14.91 -5.08
N ALA A 178 -3.55 13.78 -4.64
CA ALA A 178 -2.22 13.74 -4.02
C ALA A 178 -1.08 14.07 -4.97
N VAL A 179 -1.21 13.77 -6.26
CA VAL A 179 -0.17 14.01 -7.26
C VAL A 179 -0.35 15.33 -8.01
N ALA A 180 -1.44 16.05 -7.77
CA ALA A 180 -1.64 17.37 -8.35
C ALA A 180 -0.53 18.33 -7.90
N ASP A 181 0.02 19.11 -8.83
CA ASP A 181 1.12 20.06 -8.61
C ASP A 181 2.42 19.44 -8.03
N ASN A 182 2.59 18.12 -8.12
CA ASN A 182 3.82 17.44 -7.67
C ASN A 182 4.34 16.47 -8.75
N PRO A 183 5.15 16.94 -9.71
CA PRO A 183 5.56 16.17 -10.89
C PRO A 183 6.47 14.97 -10.57
N ASP A 184 7.11 14.95 -9.40
CA ASP A 184 8.03 13.89 -9.00
C ASP A 184 7.34 12.76 -8.22
N LEU A 185 6.09 12.98 -7.77
CA LEU A 185 5.35 12.03 -6.94
C LEU A 185 4.62 10.97 -7.78
N ILE A 186 4.71 9.73 -7.34
CA ILE A 186 3.90 8.61 -7.82
C ILE A 186 2.93 8.18 -6.71
N ALA A 187 1.63 8.18 -7.00
CA ALA A 187 0.63 7.58 -6.11
C ALA A 187 0.28 6.18 -6.59
N ALA A 188 0.80 5.16 -5.90
CA ALA A 188 0.40 3.78 -6.12
C ALA A 188 -0.94 3.53 -5.42
N CYS A 189 -2.00 3.41 -6.20
CA CYS A 189 -3.36 3.24 -5.70
C CYS A 189 -3.84 1.81 -5.93
N VAL A 190 -3.94 1.03 -4.86
CA VAL A 190 -4.57 -0.29 -4.93
C VAL A 190 -6.08 -0.12 -5.00
N VAL A 191 -6.67 -0.65 -6.05
CA VAL A 191 -8.13 -0.67 -6.25
C VAL A 191 -8.61 -2.08 -6.01
N GLY A 192 -9.51 -2.27 -5.04
CA GLY A 192 -10.18 -3.56 -4.84
C GLY A 192 -11.20 -3.83 -5.94
N ASP A 193 -11.40 -5.10 -6.27
CA ASP A 193 -12.40 -5.52 -7.28
C ASP A 193 -13.83 -5.14 -6.86
N GLY A 194 -14.18 -5.32 -5.58
CA GLY A 194 -15.47 -4.84 -5.06
C GLY A 194 -15.58 -3.32 -5.07
N GLU A 195 -14.48 -2.59 -4.83
CA GLU A 195 -14.42 -1.14 -4.96
C GLU A 195 -14.60 -0.70 -6.42
N ALA A 196 -14.03 -1.46 -7.37
CA ALA A 196 -14.15 -1.18 -8.80
C ALA A 196 -15.59 -1.20 -9.32
N GLU A 197 -16.50 -1.89 -8.63
CA GLU A 197 -17.93 -1.92 -8.95
C GLU A 197 -18.69 -0.66 -8.47
N THR A 198 -18.04 0.24 -7.72
CA THR A 198 -18.71 1.43 -7.16
C THR A 198 -18.77 2.57 -8.17
N GLY A 199 -19.85 3.36 -8.09
CA GLY A 199 -20.02 4.58 -8.90
C GLY A 199 -18.90 5.60 -8.66
N PRO A 200 -18.52 5.89 -7.42
CA PRO A 200 -17.41 6.81 -7.12
C PRO A 200 -16.10 6.41 -7.78
N LEU A 201 -15.70 5.13 -7.77
CA LEU A 201 -14.48 4.71 -8.45
C LEU A 201 -14.60 4.83 -9.96
N ALA A 202 -15.73 4.41 -10.54
CA ALA A 202 -15.96 4.51 -11.98
C ALA A 202 -15.84 5.97 -12.48
N THR A 203 -16.37 6.92 -11.72
CA THR A 203 -16.24 8.35 -12.04
C THR A 203 -14.84 8.90 -11.79
N SER A 204 -14.12 8.38 -10.81
CA SER A 204 -12.76 8.84 -10.47
C SER A 204 -11.74 8.63 -11.60
N TRP A 205 -11.96 7.68 -12.51
CA TRP A 205 -11.13 7.50 -13.70
C TRP A 205 -11.07 8.75 -14.58
N HIS A 206 -12.08 9.61 -14.53
CA HIS A 206 -12.07 10.88 -15.25
C HIS A 206 -11.00 11.86 -14.73
N GLY A 207 -10.51 11.68 -13.51
CA GLY A 207 -9.40 12.45 -12.95
C GLY A 207 -8.18 12.49 -13.85
N ASN A 208 -7.90 11.39 -14.56
CA ASN A 208 -6.79 11.31 -15.52
C ASN A 208 -6.85 12.38 -16.63
N LYS A 209 -8.03 12.92 -16.96
CA LYS A 209 -8.21 13.96 -17.97
C LYS A 209 -7.77 15.35 -17.50
N PHE A 210 -7.67 15.54 -16.19
CA PHE A 210 -7.31 16.82 -15.59
C PHE A 210 -5.83 16.89 -15.22
N MET A 211 -5.11 15.76 -15.30
CA MET A 211 -3.68 15.70 -14.98
C MET A 211 -2.84 16.30 -16.12
N ASN A 212 -1.96 17.23 -15.75
CA ASN A 212 -0.97 17.81 -16.65
C ASN A 212 0.37 17.07 -16.49
N PRO A 213 0.86 16.33 -17.49
CA PRO A 213 2.07 15.52 -17.36
C PRO A 213 3.38 16.32 -17.16
N ILE A 214 3.29 17.66 -17.16
CA ILE A 214 4.45 18.55 -16.94
C ILE A 214 4.51 19.03 -15.49
N THR A 215 3.36 19.28 -14.87
CA THR A 215 3.25 19.90 -13.55
C THR A 215 2.77 18.93 -12.48
N ASP A 216 2.12 17.84 -12.88
CA ASP A 216 1.52 16.89 -11.97
C ASP A 216 2.28 15.57 -12.00
N GLY A 217 2.20 14.83 -10.91
CA GLY A 217 2.78 13.50 -10.79
C GLY A 217 1.97 12.41 -11.50
N ALA A 218 2.24 11.16 -11.17
CA ALA A 218 1.63 10.01 -11.81
C ALA A 218 0.81 9.16 -10.82
N VAL A 219 -0.37 8.73 -11.26
CA VAL A 219 -1.14 7.71 -10.54
C VAL A 219 -0.87 6.35 -11.17
N LEU A 220 -0.47 5.38 -10.35
CA LEU A 220 -0.31 3.97 -10.72
C LEU A 220 -1.46 3.17 -10.10
N PRO A 221 -2.57 2.96 -10.81
CA PRO A 221 -3.65 2.13 -10.31
C PRO A 221 -3.28 0.65 -10.44
N ILE A 222 -3.53 -0.11 -9.37
CA ILE A 222 -3.24 -1.54 -9.27
C ILE A 222 -4.52 -2.25 -8.88
N LEU A 223 -5.13 -2.98 -9.80
CA LEU A 223 -6.31 -3.78 -9.50
C LEU A 223 -5.91 -5.00 -8.66
N HIS A 224 -6.48 -5.08 -7.45
CA HIS A 224 -6.37 -6.26 -6.59
C HIS A 224 -7.63 -7.12 -6.77
N LEU A 225 -7.53 -8.07 -7.69
CA LEU A 225 -8.62 -8.96 -8.06
C LEU A 225 -8.54 -10.26 -7.26
N ASN A 226 -9.33 -10.37 -6.20
CA ASN A 226 -9.47 -11.59 -5.41
C ASN A 226 -10.80 -12.31 -5.62
N GLY A 227 -11.73 -11.73 -6.39
CA GLY A 227 -13.01 -12.33 -6.76
C GLY A 227 -14.10 -12.20 -5.70
N PHE A 228 -13.83 -11.49 -4.59
CA PHE A 228 -14.78 -11.37 -3.48
C PHE A 228 -14.85 -9.96 -2.92
N LYS A 229 -16.05 -9.57 -2.49
CA LYS A 229 -16.33 -8.38 -1.68
C LYS A 229 -16.99 -8.82 -0.38
N ILE A 230 -16.24 -8.79 0.72
CA ILE A 230 -16.62 -9.31 2.04
C ILE A 230 -17.07 -10.79 1.93
N ALA A 231 -18.35 -11.08 1.76
CA ALA A 231 -18.91 -12.42 1.70
C ALA A 231 -19.51 -12.81 0.34
N ASN A 232 -19.54 -11.89 -0.61
CA ASN A 232 -20.13 -12.11 -1.93
C ASN A 232 -19.06 -12.12 -3.02
N PRO A 233 -19.23 -12.89 -4.09
CA PRO A 233 -18.39 -12.78 -5.27
C PRO A 233 -18.55 -11.40 -5.93
N THR A 234 -17.50 -10.95 -6.59
CA THR A 234 -17.53 -9.80 -7.50
C THR A 234 -18.18 -10.16 -8.83
N ILE A 235 -18.48 -9.15 -9.64
CA ILE A 235 -19.10 -9.35 -10.97
C ILE A 235 -18.10 -9.97 -11.97
N PHE A 236 -16.79 -9.81 -11.75
CA PHE A 236 -15.72 -10.32 -12.62
C PHE A 236 -15.29 -11.72 -12.25
#